data_d92521c65447b1c4a5213da5de6460c4
#
_entry.id   d92521c65447b1c4a5213da5de6460c4
#
_cell.length_a   1.000
_cell.length_b   1.000
_cell.length_c   1.000
_cell.angle_alpha   90.00
_cell.angle_beta   90.00
_cell.angle_gamma   90.00
#
_symmetry.space_group_name_H-M   'P 1'
#
loop_
_entity.id
_entity.type
_entity.pdbx_description
1 polymer ?
#
loop_
_entity_poly.entity_id
_entity_poly.type
_entity_poly.pdbx_seq_one_letter_code
_entity_poly.pdbx_strand_id
1 'polypeptide(L)'
;YSVACGSVGIIQACLEASVRHAAARAQGGGPLRRHQLIQQLITKMAVDAQAARLLCEHAGNLKDAGDPATLAATCQAKYFASTAAMRAASDAVQIRGATGCAPEADVARYFRDAKVMEIIEGSTQVLELLIADDACQRLGGPATGRETA
;
A
#
# COMPACT_ATOMS: atom_id res chain seq x y z
N TYR A 1 -0.65 7.98 11.07
CA TYR A 1 -1.12 6.62 11.34
C TYR A 1 -2.44 6.30 10.59
N SER A 2 -3.48 7.13 10.73
CA SER A 2 -4.81 6.91 10.12
C SER A 2 -4.78 6.72 8.61
N VAL A 3 -3.93 7.47 7.89
CA VAL A 3 -3.76 7.34 6.42
C VAL A 3 -3.21 5.95 6.04
N ALA A 4 -2.30 5.39 6.84
CA ALA A 4 -1.80 4.02 6.64
C ALA A 4 -2.94 3.00 6.77
N CYS A 5 -3.75 3.11 7.83
CA CYS A 5 -4.91 2.24 8.03
C CYS A 5 -5.97 2.39 6.93
N GLY A 6 -6.24 3.63 6.47
CA GLY A 6 -7.13 3.88 5.33
C GLY A 6 -6.62 3.23 4.04
N SER A 7 -5.30 3.27 3.81
CA SER A 7 -4.67 2.61 2.67
C SER A 7 -4.82 1.08 2.71
N VAL A 8 -4.72 0.46 3.89
CA VAL A 8 -5.03 -0.98 4.07
C VAL A 8 -6.47 -1.28 3.64
N GLY A 9 -7.43 -0.42 4.00
CA GLY A 9 -8.82 -0.54 3.57
C GLY A 9 -8.99 -0.50 2.05
N ILE A 10 -8.24 0.38 1.36
CA ILE A 10 -8.24 0.47 -0.11
C ILE A 10 -7.69 -0.81 -0.74
N ILE A 11 -6.54 -1.33 -0.24
CA ILE A 11 -5.97 -2.58 -0.75
C ILE A 11 -6.98 -3.74 -0.61
N GLN A 12 -7.59 -3.86 0.55
CA GLN A 12 -8.59 -4.90 0.82
C GLN A 12 -9.79 -4.78 -0.11
N ALA A 13 -10.34 -3.58 -0.31
CA ALA A 13 -11.45 -3.33 -1.21
C ALA A 13 -11.11 -3.66 -2.67
N CYS A 14 -9.91 -3.32 -3.13
CA CYS A 14 -9.40 -3.66 -4.45
C CYS A 14 -9.27 -5.17 -4.64
N LEU A 15 -8.72 -5.88 -3.66
CA LEU A 15 -8.60 -7.33 -3.66
C LEU A 15 -9.97 -8.00 -3.79
N GLU A 16 -10.93 -7.62 -2.95
CA GLU A 16 -12.27 -8.18 -2.97
C GLU A 16 -13.02 -7.92 -4.29
N ALA A 17 -12.94 -6.69 -4.80
CA ALA A 17 -13.55 -6.34 -6.09
C ALA A 17 -12.93 -7.15 -7.24
N SER A 18 -11.60 -7.32 -7.22
CA SER A 18 -10.86 -8.09 -8.22
C SER A 18 -11.21 -9.57 -8.19
N VAL A 19 -11.26 -10.18 -7.01
CA VAL A 19 -11.62 -11.59 -6.84
C VAL A 19 -13.05 -11.87 -7.31
N ARG A 20 -14.02 -11.01 -6.91
CA ARG A 20 -15.42 -11.15 -7.36
C ARG A 20 -15.54 -11.03 -8.87
N HIS A 21 -14.89 -10.04 -9.47
CA HIS A 21 -14.92 -9.86 -10.92
C HIS A 21 -14.26 -11.01 -11.66
N ALA A 22 -13.08 -11.45 -11.23
CA ALA A 22 -12.35 -12.54 -11.87
C ALA A 22 -13.07 -13.90 -11.77
N ALA A 23 -13.92 -14.09 -10.76
CA ALA A 23 -14.76 -15.27 -10.62
C ALA A 23 -15.97 -15.24 -11.58
N ALA A 24 -16.58 -14.06 -11.77
CA ALA A 24 -17.81 -13.90 -12.57
C ALA A 24 -17.55 -13.71 -14.06
N ARG A 25 -16.46 -13.02 -14.44
CA ARG A 25 -16.14 -12.71 -15.84
C ARG A 25 -15.42 -13.86 -16.50
N ALA A 26 -15.92 -14.28 -17.66
CA ALA A 26 -15.28 -15.28 -18.51
C ALA A 26 -14.73 -14.64 -19.78
N GLN A 27 -13.51 -15.04 -20.17
CA GLN A 27 -12.83 -14.68 -21.41
C GLN A 27 -11.72 -15.70 -21.70
N GLY A 28 -11.35 -15.87 -22.97
CA GLY A 28 -10.27 -16.81 -23.33
C GLY A 28 -10.54 -18.25 -22.92
N GLY A 29 -11.79 -18.72 -23.00
CA GLY A 29 -12.18 -20.10 -22.72
C GLY A 29 -12.52 -20.42 -21.25
N GLY A 30 -12.59 -19.42 -20.36
CA GLY A 30 -12.97 -19.66 -18.97
C GLY A 30 -13.02 -18.41 -18.09
N PRO A 31 -13.32 -18.57 -16.79
CA PRO A 31 -13.35 -17.43 -15.87
C PRO A 31 -11.94 -16.84 -15.71
N LEU A 32 -11.86 -15.51 -15.58
CA LEU A 32 -10.58 -14.78 -15.51
C LEU A 32 -9.65 -15.29 -14.40
N ARG A 33 -10.22 -15.75 -13.28
CA ARG A 33 -9.44 -16.32 -12.16
C ARG A 33 -8.57 -17.53 -12.52
N ARG A 34 -8.76 -18.16 -13.70
CA ARG A 34 -7.93 -19.28 -14.19
C ARG A 34 -6.71 -18.82 -14.97
N HIS A 35 -6.63 -17.56 -15.35
CA HIS A 35 -5.50 -17.00 -16.10
C HIS A 35 -4.36 -16.63 -15.16
N GLN A 36 -3.15 -17.13 -15.42
CA GLN A 36 -1.97 -16.93 -14.56
C GLN A 36 -1.62 -15.45 -14.32
N LEU A 37 -1.78 -14.58 -15.32
CA LEU A 37 -1.53 -13.15 -15.17
C LEU A 37 -2.52 -12.51 -14.18
N ILE A 38 -3.77 -12.92 -14.18
CA ILE A 38 -4.77 -12.45 -13.20
C ILE A 38 -4.46 -12.97 -11.80
N GLN A 39 -4.07 -14.25 -11.69
CA GLN A 39 -3.65 -14.84 -10.42
C GLN A 39 -2.44 -14.09 -9.82
N GLN A 40 -1.48 -13.70 -10.65
CA GLN A 40 -0.33 -12.90 -10.23
C GLN A 40 -0.74 -11.56 -9.61
N LEU A 41 -1.67 -10.83 -10.25
CA LEU A 41 -2.16 -9.54 -9.72
C LEU A 41 -2.90 -9.73 -8.39
N ILE A 42 -3.78 -10.73 -8.30
CA ILE A 42 -4.50 -11.05 -7.06
C ILE A 42 -3.53 -11.46 -5.94
N THR A 43 -2.50 -12.25 -6.25
CA THR A 43 -1.47 -12.65 -5.27
C THR A 43 -0.74 -11.43 -4.69
N LYS A 44 -0.33 -10.48 -5.53
CA LYS A 44 0.31 -9.24 -5.07
C LYS A 44 -0.58 -8.46 -4.12
N MET A 45 -1.85 -8.27 -4.48
CA MET A 45 -2.81 -7.57 -3.62
C MET A 45 -3.00 -8.28 -2.27
N ALA A 46 -3.11 -9.61 -2.28
CA ALA A 46 -3.32 -10.39 -1.06
C ALA A 46 -2.12 -10.29 -0.10
N VAL A 47 -0.90 -10.39 -0.64
CA VAL A 47 0.34 -10.25 0.15
C VAL A 47 0.51 -8.81 0.64
N ASP A 48 0.29 -7.81 -0.22
CA ASP A 48 0.40 -6.40 0.14
C ASP A 48 -0.64 -6.02 1.23
N ALA A 49 -1.86 -6.54 1.17
CA ALA A 49 -2.88 -6.31 2.20
C ALA A 49 -2.44 -6.84 3.57
N GLN A 50 -1.88 -8.04 3.63
CA GLN A 50 -1.40 -8.65 4.86
C GLN A 50 -0.18 -7.92 5.40
N ALA A 51 0.79 -7.60 4.56
CA ALA A 51 2.00 -6.88 4.96
C ALA A 51 1.68 -5.48 5.48
N ALA A 52 0.82 -4.73 4.78
CA ALA A 52 0.39 -3.40 5.21
C ALA A 52 -0.34 -3.44 6.55
N ARG A 53 -1.21 -4.44 6.78
CA ARG A 53 -1.90 -4.63 8.05
C ARG A 53 -0.92 -4.87 9.20
N LEU A 54 0.02 -5.78 9.04
CA LEU A 54 1.03 -6.08 10.07
C LEU A 54 1.90 -4.87 10.40
N LEU A 55 2.29 -4.06 9.41
CA LEU A 55 3.03 -2.82 9.66
C LEU A 55 2.18 -1.80 10.44
N CYS A 56 0.89 -1.66 10.14
CA CYS A 56 -0.01 -0.79 10.89
C CYS A 56 -0.21 -1.30 12.33
N GLU A 57 -0.41 -2.61 12.52
CA GLU A 57 -0.55 -3.21 13.85
C GLU A 57 0.72 -3.00 14.69
N HIS A 58 1.90 -3.21 14.08
CA HIS A 58 3.18 -2.95 14.74
C HIS A 58 3.31 -1.49 15.18
N ALA A 59 3.07 -0.54 14.27
CA ALA A 59 3.12 0.89 14.58
C ALA A 59 2.10 1.28 15.67
N GLY A 60 0.90 0.70 15.65
CA GLY A 60 -0.14 0.90 16.66
C GLY A 60 0.30 0.41 18.04
N ASN A 61 0.85 -0.80 18.11
CA ASN A 61 1.34 -1.38 19.37
C ASN A 61 2.47 -0.54 19.98
N LEU A 62 3.42 -0.06 19.17
CA LEU A 62 4.48 0.84 19.64
C LEU A 62 3.92 2.17 20.15
N LYS A 63 2.93 2.73 19.45
CA LYS A 63 2.25 3.95 19.88
C LYS A 63 1.56 3.79 21.23
N ASP A 64 0.84 2.70 21.43
CA ASP A 64 0.13 2.41 22.67
C ASP A 64 1.09 2.16 23.85
N ALA A 65 2.27 1.61 23.56
CA ALA A 65 3.34 1.43 24.53
C ALA A 65 4.16 2.71 24.82
N GLY A 66 3.94 3.80 24.09
CA GLY A 66 4.76 5.02 24.18
C GLY A 66 6.21 4.82 23.74
N ASP A 67 6.46 3.85 22.86
CA ASP A 67 7.81 3.50 22.40
C ASP A 67 8.40 4.60 21.49
N PRO A 68 9.67 5.00 21.68
CA PRO A 68 10.33 6.00 20.84
C PRO A 68 10.42 5.61 19.35
N ALA A 69 10.35 4.31 19.00
CA ALA A 69 10.32 3.84 17.63
C ALA A 69 8.99 4.09 16.88
N THR A 70 7.97 4.59 17.56
CA THR A 70 6.62 4.84 17.00
C THR A 70 6.66 5.67 15.72
N LEU A 71 7.47 6.74 15.69
CA LEU A 71 7.54 7.61 14.51
C LEU A 71 8.08 6.85 13.29
N ALA A 72 9.20 6.16 13.45
CA ALA A 72 9.82 5.40 12.36
C ALA A 72 8.89 4.30 11.84
N ALA A 73 8.27 3.53 12.74
CA ALA A 73 7.32 2.49 12.38
C ALA A 73 6.07 3.06 11.67
N THR A 74 5.59 4.23 12.10
CA THR A 74 4.44 4.91 11.46
C THR A 74 4.80 5.38 10.05
N CYS A 75 6.00 5.93 9.85
CA CYS A 75 6.49 6.33 8.53
C CYS A 75 6.59 5.11 7.59
N GLN A 76 7.16 4.00 8.07
CA GLN A 76 7.27 2.75 7.30
C GLN A 76 5.89 2.17 6.94
N ALA A 77 4.96 2.13 7.90
CA ALA A 77 3.60 1.66 7.67
C ALA A 77 2.87 2.52 6.62
N LYS A 78 2.97 3.85 6.73
CA LYS A 78 2.33 4.78 5.79
C LYS A 78 2.95 4.69 4.40
N TYR A 79 4.27 4.66 4.29
CA TYR A 79 4.98 4.51 3.02
C TYR A 79 4.56 3.22 2.30
N PHE A 80 4.66 2.09 2.99
CA PHE A 80 4.31 0.80 2.40
C PHE A 80 2.83 0.73 2.01
N ALA A 81 1.92 1.07 2.94
CA ALA A 81 0.48 0.93 2.72
C ALA A 81 -0.02 1.83 1.59
N SER A 82 0.42 3.11 1.51
CA SER A 82 -0.05 4.02 0.48
C SER A 82 0.47 3.65 -0.92
N THR A 83 1.73 3.25 -1.05
CA THR A 83 2.28 2.79 -2.33
C THR A 83 1.67 1.45 -2.77
N ALA A 84 1.43 0.53 -1.83
CA ALA A 84 0.73 -0.72 -2.10
C ALA A 84 -0.74 -0.48 -2.51
N ALA A 85 -1.43 0.47 -1.88
CA ALA A 85 -2.80 0.85 -2.25
C ALA A 85 -2.87 1.37 -3.69
N MET A 86 -1.91 2.19 -4.11
CA MET A 86 -1.85 2.70 -5.49
C MET A 86 -1.64 1.56 -6.50
N ARG A 87 -0.71 0.62 -6.21
CA ARG A 87 -0.52 -0.57 -7.05
C ARG A 87 -1.77 -1.44 -7.13
N ALA A 88 -2.37 -1.76 -5.97
CA ALA A 88 -3.58 -2.57 -5.90
C ALA A 88 -4.76 -1.93 -6.65
N ALA A 89 -4.92 -0.63 -6.55
CA ALA A 89 -5.99 0.10 -7.24
C ALA A 89 -5.78 0.11 -8.76
N SER A 90 -4.53 0.30 -9.23
CA SER A 90 -4.17 0.19 -10.64
C SER A 90 -4.46 -1.22 -11.19
N ASP A 91 -4.04 -2.26 -10.46
CA ASP A 91 -4.25 -3.65 -10.83
C ASP A 91 -5.75 -4.03 -10.82
N ALA A 92 -6.54 -3.48 -9.90
CA ALA A 92 -7.99 -3.70 -9.84
C ALA A 92 -8.71 -3.09 -11.06
N VAL A 93 -8.32 -1.90 -11.51
CA VAL A 93 -8.80 -1.30 -12.76
C VAL A 93 -8.40 -2.18 -13.94
N GLN A 94 -7.16 -2.66 -13.99
CA GLN A 94 -6.68 -3.54 -15.04
C GLN A 94 -7.46 -4.85 -15.12
N ILE A 95 -7.77 -5.50 -14.00
CA ILE A 95 -8.56 -6.73 -13.95
C ILE A 95 -10.00 -6.50 -14.45
N ARG A 96 -10.58 -5.33 -14.12
CA ARG A 96 -11.93 -4.93 -14.57
C ARG A 96 -11.96 -4.57 -16.07
N GLY A 97 -10.82 -4.19 -16.64
CA GLY A 97 -10.73 -3.70 -18.02
C GLY A 97 -11.49 -2.39 -18.20
N ALA A 98 -12.04 -2.15 -19.41
CA ALA A 98 -12.70 -0.89 -19.75
C ALA A 98 -13.81 -0.48 -18.77
N THR A 99 -14.55 -1.44 -18.22
CA THR A 99 -15.60 -1.18 -17.21
C THR A 99 -15.03 -0.65 -15.88
N GLY A 100 -13.75 -0.90 -15.60
CA GLY A 100 -13.06 -0.38 -14.42
C GLY A 100 -12.73 1.11 -14.52
N CYS A 101 -12.75 1.69 -15.73
CA CYS A 101 -12.51 3.12 -15.94
C CYS A 101 -13.79 3.99 -15.86
N ALA A 102 -14.96 3.35 -15.80
CA ALA A 102 -16.23 4.09 -15.73
C ALA A 102 -16.33 4.85 -14.40
N PRO A 103 -16.87 6.09 -14.39
CA PRO A 103 -16.99 6.90 -13.17
C PRO A 103 -17.74 6.19 -12.03
N GLU A 104 -18.69 5.34 -12.36
CA GLU A 104 -19.53 4.57 -11.43
C GLU A 104 -18.83 3.33 -10.87
N ALA A 105 -17.68 2.94 -11.44
CA ALA A 105 -16.96 1.77 -10.99
C ALA A 105 -16.24 2.05 -9.65
N ASP A 106 -16.47 1.18 -8.66
CA ASP A 106 -15.82 1.29 -7.36
C ASP A 106 -14.29 1.38 -7.49
N VAL A 107 -13.70 0.56 -8.37
CA VAL A 107 -12.25 0.53 -8.58
C VAL A 107 -11.70 1.84 -9.17
N ALA A 108 -12.48 2.56 -9.99
CA ALA A 108 -12.11 3.90 -10.48
C ALA A 108 -12.03 4.92 -9.33
N ARG A 109 -12.94 4.84 -8.36
CA ARG A 109 -12.89 5.65 -7.14
C ARG A 109 -11.69 5.26 -6.29
N TYR A 110 -11.47 3.98 -6.03
CA TYR A 110 -10.32 3.50 -5.25
C TYR A 110 -8.98 3.94 -5.85
N PHE A 111 -8.88 4.01 -7.17
CA PHE A 111 -7.68 4.50 -7.86
C PHE A 111 -7.40 5.98 -7.55
N ARG A 112 -8.44 6.83 -7.59
CA ARG A 112 -8.29 8.25 -7.23
C ARG A 112 -7.97 8.42 -5.74
N ASP A 113 -8.67 7.70 -4.87
CA ASP A 113 -8.48 7.75 -3.42
C ASP A 113 -7.07 7.26 -3.04
N ALA A 114 -6.58 6.18 -3.65
CA ALA A 114 -5.23 5.66 -3.42
C ALA A 114 -4.15 6.70 -3.75
N LYS A 115 -4.34 7.48 -4.82
CA LYS A 115 -3.39 8.54 -5.16
C LYS A 115 -3.34 9.65 -4.11
N VAL A 116 -4.45 10.00 -3.53
CA VAL A 116 -4.51 10.96 -2.41
C VAL A 116 -3.69 10.45 -1.22
N MET A 117 -3.77 9.14 -0.91
CA MET A 117 -3.04 8.55 0.21
C MET A 117 -1.51 8.63 0.07
N GLU A 118 -0.97 8.70 -1.15
CA GLU A 118 0.46 8.93 -1.37
C GLU A 118 0.91 10.37 -1.05
N ILE A 119 -0.03 11.33 -1.08
CA ILE A 119 0.27 12.76 -1.03
C ILE A 119 0.05 13.34 0.37
N ILE A 120 -1.07 13.03 1.01
CA ILE A 120 -1.47 13.62 2.30
C ILE A 120 -0.66 13.08 3.48
N GLU A 121 -0.59 13.86 4.55
CA GLU A 121 0.04 13.49 5.84
C GLU A 121 1.51 13.04 5.69
N GLY A 122 2.24 13.72 4.83
CA GLY A 122 3.60 13.38 4.43
C GLY A 122 3.62 12.61 3.11
N SER A 123 4.09 13.27 2.05
CA SER A 123 4.19 12.63 0.73
C SER A 123 5.16 11.45 0.77
N THR A 124 5.01 10.54 -0.19
CA THR A 124 5.90 9.37 -0.35
C THR A 124 7.37 9.77 -0.29
N GLN A 125 7.77 10.87 -0.98
CA GLN A 125 9.16 11.35 -1.02
C GLN A 125 9.66 11.85 0.33
N VAL A 126 8.81 12.53 1.10
CA VAL A 126 9.17 12.95 2.46
C VAL A 126 9.38 11.75 3.38
N LEU A 127 8.53 10.73 3.26
CA LEU A 127 8.68 9.50 4.04
C LEU A 127 9.94 8.73 3.67
N GLU A 128 10.31 8.68 2.39
CA GLU A 128 11.55 8.07 1.92
C GLU A 128 12.78 8.68 2.59
N LEU A 129 12.82 10.02 2.70
CA LEU A 129 13.91 10.71 3.40
C LEU A 129 13.95 10.37 4.89
N LEU A 130 12.80 10.41 5.57
CA LEU A 130 12.72 10.10 7.01
C LEU A 130 13.10 8.66 7.33
N ILE A 131 12.66 7.69 6.51
CA ILE A 131 12.96 6.27 6.69
C ILE A 131 14.44 6.00 6.43
N ALA A 132 15.01 6.61 5.38
CA ALA A 132 16.43 6.46 5.07
C ALA A 132 17.32 7.05 6.18
N ASP A 133 16.98 8.24 6.68
CA ASP A 133 17.73 8.89 7.77
C ASP A 133 17.69 8.04 9.04
N ASP A 134 16.52 7.57 9.47
CA ASP A 134 16.37 6.67 10.61
C ASP A 134 17.23 5.39 10.44
N ALA A 135 17.20 4.77 9.26
CA ALA A 135 17.99 3.57 8.99
C ALA A 135 19.50 3.85 9.06
N CYS A 136 19.97 4.97 8.50
CA CYS A 136 21.36 5.38 8.56
C CYS A 136 21.81 5.66 9.99
N GLN A 137 20.98 6.33 10.79
CA GLN A 137 21.30 6.60 12.19
C GLN A 137 21.40 5.32 13.03
N ARG A 138 20.49 4.37 12.83
CA ARG A 138 20.50 3.10 13.60
C ARG A 138 21.60 2.13 13.20
N LEU A 139 21.96 2.09 11.93
CA LEU A 139 22.89 1.08 11.39
C LEU A 139 24.29 1.64 11.08
N GLY A 140 24.43 2.95 10.89
CA GLY A 140 25.66 3.59 10.46
C GLY A 140 26.72 3.79 11.57
N GLY A 141 26.43 3.46 12.83
CA GLY A 141 27.31 3.70 13.96
C GLY A 141 27.37 5.20 14.36
N PRO A 142 28.16 5.55 15.40
CA PRO A 142 28.31 6.95 15.81
C PRO A 142 28.84 7.76 14.63
N ALA A 143 28.18 8.88 14.32
CA ALA A 143 28.60 9.80 13.27
C ALA A 143 30.07 10.17 13.50
N THR A 144 30.96 9.67 12.68
CA THR A 144 32.34 10.16 12.62
C THR A 144 32.24 11.63 12.29
N GLY A 145 32.74 12.48 13.21
CA GLY A 145 32.51 13.91 13.28
C GLY A 145 32.47 14.60 11.91
N ARG A 146 31.50 15.48 11.75
CA ARG A 146 31.57 16.50 10.71
C ARG A 146 32.80 17.34 11.02
N GLU A 147 33.88 17.12 10.27
CA GLU A 147 34.93 18.13 10.15
C GLU A 147 34.24 19.37 9.55
N THR A 148 34.12 20.39 10.42
CA THR A 148 33.82 21.76 10.00
C THR A 148 35.00 22.28 9.21
N ALA A 149 34.87 22.37 7.91
CA ALA A 149 35.71 23.18 7.05
C ALA A 149 35.03 24.54 6.80
#